data_a6b4244e9a9a1a55f6ff96e607601bba
#
_entry.id   a6b4244e9a9a1a55f6ff96e607601bba
#
_cell.length_a   1.000
_cell.length_b   1.000
_cell.length_c   1.000
_cell.angle_alpha   90.00
_cell.angle_beta   90.00
_cell.angle_gamma   90.00
#
_symmetry.space_group_name_H-M   'P 1'
#
loop_
_entity.id
_entity.type
_entity.pdbx_description
1 polymer ?
#
loop_
_entity_poly.entity_id
_entity_poly.type
_entity_poly.pdbx_seq_one_letter_code
_entity_poly.pdbx_strand_id
1 'polypeptide(L)'
;MNESMAGMKRTHYAADLSLQNAGQKVTVMGWVQKRRNLGSVIFLGIRDRSGLIQVFLDETVLAKGEKLRAEFVVAVCGNVQRRGDGGVNPNLKTGEIEIQATALRILNQAETPPFHIENEVNAKEDLRLKYRYLDLRRPVLQKNLFLRHKVTT
;
A
#
# COMPACT_ATOMS: atom_id res chain seq x y z
N MET A 1 -18.63 -5.23 2.79
CA MET A 1 -18.92 -4.81 4.18
C MET A 1 -17.62 -4.30 4.77
N ASN A 2 -17.61 -3.10 5.34
CA ASN A 2 -16.42 -2.51 5.95
C ASN A 2 -16.20 -3.12 7.34
N GLU A 3 -14.93 -3.41 7.66
CA GLU A 3 -14.54 -4.01 8.94
C GLU A 3 -13.99 -2.93 9.90
N SER A 4 -14.17 -3.14 11.20
CA SER A 4 -13.68 -2.21 12.23
C SER A 4 -12.16 -2.31 12.42
N MET A 5 -11.52 -1.19 12.75
CA MET A 5 -10.13 -1.13 13.21
C MET A 5 -9.95 -1.60 14.66
N ALA A 6 -11.02 -1.89 15.41
CA ALA A 6 -10.95 -2.24 16.81
C ALA A 6 -9.93 -3.39 17.05
N GLY A 7 -9.02 -3.18 17.99
CA GLY A 7 -7.95 -4.14 18.32
C GLY A 7 -6.78 -4.21 17.33
N MET A 8 -6.75 -3.35 16.30
CA MET A 8 -5.67 -3.31 15.32
C MET A 8 -5.13 -1.87 15.21
N LYS A 9 -3.91 -1.64 15.68
CA LYS A 9 -3.22 -0.35 15.59
C LYS A 9 -2.05 -0.45 14.63
N ARG A 10 -1.84 0.60 13.81
CA ARG A 10 -0.64 0.71 12.98
C ARG A 10 0.61 0.70 13.86
N THR A 11 1.57 -0.15 13.54
CA THR A 11 2.88 -0.18 14.20
C THR A 11 3.93 0.61 13.42
N HIS A 12 3.89 0.53 12.08
CA HIS A 12 4.85 1.17 11.18
C HIS A 12 4.15 1.75 9.96
N TYR A 13 4.72 2.79 9.36
CA TYR A 13 4.42 3.16 7.99
C TYR A 13 5.17 2.25 7.02
N ALA A 14 4.67 2.15 5.79
CA ALA A 14 5.19 1.23 4.78
C ALA A 14 6.70 1.40 4.54
N ALA A 15 7.16 2.63 4.32
CA ALA A 15 8.56 2.90 4.01
C ALA A 15 9.48 3.03 5.24
N ASP A 16 8.96 2.87 6.45
CA ASP A 16 9.79 2.79 7.67
C ASP A 16 10.34 1.37 7.88
N LEU A 17 9.78 0.39 7.18
CA LEU A 17 10.20 -1.00 7.24
C LEU A 17 11.44 -1.25 6.37
N SER A 18 12.33 -2.08 6.89
CA SER A 18 13.58 -2.50 6.24
C SER A 18 13.94 -3.93 6.62
N LEU A 19 15.07 -4.43 6.12
CA LEU A 19 15.60 -5.75 6.52
C LEU A 19 15.83 -5.90 8.03
N GLN A 20 16.03 -4.79 8.76
CA GLN A 20 16.18 -4.80 10.22
C GLN A 20 14.90 -5.24 10.95
N ASN A 21 13.76 -5.13 10.28
CA ASN A 21 12.47 -5.57 10.81
C ASN A 21 12.13 -7.02 10.45
N ALA A 22 13.01 -7.73 9.75
CA ALA A 22 12.76 -9.13 9.38
C ALA A 22 12.49 -10.01 10.63
N GLY A 23 11.44 -10.82 10.55
CA GLY A 23 10.95 -11.64 11.67
C GLY A 23 10.01 -10.91 12.62
N GLN A 24 9.86 -9.58 12.53
CA GLN A 24 8.95 -8.83 13.40
C GLN A 24 7.51 -8.92 12.89
N LYS A 25 6.59 -9.02 13.83
CA LYS A 25 5.16 -8.88 13.55
C LYS A 25 4.79 -7.40 13.51
N VAL A 26 4.24 -6.97 12.40
CA VAL A 26 3.87 -5.56 12.14
C VAL A 26 2.44 -5.42 11.70
N THR A 27 1.89 -4.24 11.87
CA THR A 27 0.60 -3.84 11.33
C THR A 27 0.77 -2.59 10.48
N VAL A 28 0.45 -2.70 9.20
CA VAL A 28 0.43 -1.59 8.25
C VAL A 28 -0.99 -1.31 7.78
N MET A 29 -1.26 -0.07 7.44
CA MET A 29 -2.56 0.37 6.94
C MET A 29 -2.36 1.32 5.77
N GLY A 30 -3.12 1.13 4.72
CA GLY A 30 -3.00 1.97 3.53
C GLY A 30 -4.01 1.61 2.45
N TRP A 31 -3.75 2.11 1.26
CA TRP A 31 -4.55 1.85 0.06
C TRP A 31 -3.93 0.74 -0.77
N VAL A 32 -4.77 -0.14 -1.31
CA VAL A 32 -4.34 -1.15 -2.29
C VAL A 32 -4.02 -0.43 -3.60
N GLN A 33 -2.74 -0.32 -3.93
CA GLN A 33 -2.31 0.28 -5.19
C GLN A 33 -2.34 -0.74 -6.32
N LYS A 34 -1.86 -1.96 -6.07
CA LYS A 34 -1.77 -3.01 -7.07
C LYS A 34 -2.09 -4.36 -6.45
N ARG A 35 -2.79 -5.20 -7.19
CA ARG A 35 -3.06 -6.59 -6.83
C ARG A 35 -2.62 -7.50 -7.96
N ARG A 36 -1.87 -8.53 -7.64
CA ARG A 36 -1.46 -9.58 -8.57
C ARG A 36 -1.85 -10.93 -7.98
N ASN A 37 -2.76 -11.62 -8.65
CA ASN A 37 -3.21 -12.96 -8.28
C ASN A 37 -2.44 -14.00 -9.11
N LEU A 38 -1.80 -14.95 -8.45
CA LEU A 38 -1.07 -16.07 -9.05
C LEU A 38 -1.73 -17.43 -8.73
N GLY A 39 -3.03 -17.43 -8.46
CA GLY A 39 -3.79 -18.62 -8.10
C GLY A 39 -3.76 -18.92 -6.61
N SER A 40 -2.76 -19.64 -6.14
CA SER A 40 -2.61 -20.00 -4.72
C SER A 40 -2.12 -18.88 -3.82
N VAL A 41 -1.65 -17.77 -4.39
CA VAL A 41 -1.11 -16.62 -3.66
C VAL A 41 -1.51 -15.31 -4.31
N ILE A 42 -1.68 -14.26 -3.50
CA ILE A 42 -1.93 -12.90 -3.97
C ILE A 42 -0.84 -11.98 -3.43
N PHE A 43 -0.26 -11.17 -4.31
CA PHE A 43 0.62 -10.07 -3.93
C PHE A 43 -0.14 -8.76 -3.98
N LEU A 44 -0.05 -7.98 -2.91
CA LEU A 44 -0.61 -6.65 -2.81
C LEU A 44 0.51 -5.61 -2.69
N GLY A 45 0.40 -4.52 -3.43
CA GLY A 45 1.13 -3.30 -3.13
C GLY A 45 0.26 -2.41 -2.24
N ILE A 46 0.66 -2.21 -1.00
CA ILE A 46 -0.03 -1.31 -0.08
C ILE A 46 0.73 -0.01 -0.01
N ARG A 47 0.05 1.07 -0.36
CA ARG A 47 0.58 2.42 -0.34
C ARG A 47 0.06 3.18 0.87
N ASP A 48 0.94 3.88 1.55
CA ASP A 48 0.59 4.93 2.50
C ASP A 48 1.32 6.24 2.18
N ARG A 49 1.28 7.21 3.11
CA ARG A 49 1.96 8.50 2.92
C ARG A 49 3.49 8.40 2.85
N SER A 50 4.09 7.33 3.33
CA SER A 50 5.55 7.13 3.37
C SER A 50 6.09 6.43 2.14
N GLY A 51 5.27 5.61 1.49
CA GLY A 51 5.66 4.83 0.33
C GLY A 51 4.82 3.58 0.12
N LEU A 52 5.45 2.56 -0.45
CA LEU A 52 4.83 1.31 -0.88
C LEU A 52 5.50 0.12 -0.22
N ILE A 53 4.73 -0.84 0.25
CA ILE A 53 5.20 -2.14 0.74
C ILE A 53 4.47 -3.28 0.02
N GLN A 54 5.19 -4.36 -0.31
CA GLN A 54 4.56 -5.58 -0.81
C GLN A 54 4.05 -6.43 0.35
N VAL A 55 2.85 -6.95 0.18
CA VAL A 55 2.23 -7.91 1.09
C VAL A 55 1.94 -9.19 0.32
N PHE A 56 2.29 -10.30 0.92
CA PHE A 56 2.02 -11.64 0.44
C PHE A 56 0.83 -12.24 1.21
N LEU A 57 -0.18 -12.68 0.48
CA LEU A 57 -1.37 -13.35 1.03
C LEU A 57 -1.29 -14.83 0.66
N ASP A 58 -1.22 -15.69 1.66
CA ASP A 58 -1.33 -17.13 1.53
C ASP A 58 -2.78 -17.62 1.64
N GLU A 59 -2.98 -18.92 1.64
CA GLU A 59 -4.30 -19.55 1.68
C GLU A 59 -5.16 -19.10 2.87
N THR A 60 -4.57 -18.68 3.99
CA THR A 60 -5.28 -18.31 5.22
C THR A 60 -6.07 -17.01 5.07
N VAL A 61 -5.60 -16.10 4.23
CA VAL A 61 -6.21 -14.77 3.98
C VAL A 61 -6.60 -14.55 2.51
N LEU A 62 -6.40 -15.56 1.66
CA LEU A 62 -6.61 -15.50 0.21
C LEU A 62 -8.03 -15.06 -0.15
N ALA A 63 -9.05 -15.67 0.47
CA ALA A 63 -10.46 -15.37 0.21
C ALA A 63 -10.85 -13.89 0.41
N LYS A 64 -10.19 -13.19 1.35
CA LYS A 64 -10.35 -11.74 1.52
C LYS A 64 -9.57 -10.98 0.46
N GLY A 65 -8.38 -11.45 0.11
CA GLY A 65 -7.53 -10.88 -0.92
C GLY A 65 -8.19 -10.84 -2.30
N GLU A 66 -8.97 -11.85 -2.62
CA GLU A 66 -9.71 -11.93 -3.90
C GLU A 66 -10.75 -10.81 -4.06
N LYS A 67 -11.32 -10.34 -2.96
CA LYS A 67 -12.34 -9.26 -2.95
C LYS A 67 -11.72 -7.86 -3.08
N LEU A 68 -10.41 -7.73 -2.93
CA LEU A 68 -9.73 -6.45 -2.95
C LEU A 68 -9.68 -5.85 -4.36
N ARG A 69 -9.89 -4.54 -4.42
CA ARG A 69 -9.73 -3.73 -5.64
C ARG A 69 -8.81 -2.55 -5.37
N ALA A 70 -8.39 -1.89 -6.43
CA ALA A 70 -7.57 -0.68 -6.32
C ALA A 70 -8.23 0.37 -5.41
N GLU A 71 -7.41 1.03 -4.62
CA GLU A 71 -7.76 2.09 -3.67
C GLU A 71 -8.64 1.65 -2.47
N PHE A 72 -8.93 0.36 -2.31
CA PHE A 72 -9.52 -0.12 -1.07
C PHE A 72 -8.58 0.20 0.10
N VAL A 73 -9.16 0.62 1.22
CA VAL A 73 -8.41 0.87 2.46
C VAL A 73 -8.34 -0.41 3.26
N VAL A 74 -7.14 -0.84 3.56
CA VAL A 74 -6.90 -2.10 4.27
C VAL A 74 -6.00 -1.93 5.47
N ALA A 75 -6.18 -2.82 6.45
CA ALA A 75 -5.24 -3.04 7.54
C ALA A 75 -4.71 -4.47 7.43
N VAL A 76 -3.40 -4.61 7.44
CA VAL A 76 -2.70 -5.90 7.34
C VAL A 76 -1.81 -6.08 8.54
N CYS A 77 -1.97 -7.21 9.23
CA CYS A 77 -1.06 -7.68 10.25
C CYS A 77 -0.30 -8.89 9.71
N GLY A 78 1.00 -8.94 9.91
CA GLY A 78 1.81 -10.04 9.40
C GLY A 78 3.27 -9.93 9.82
N ASN A 79 4.07 -10.90 9.38
CA ASN A 79 5.49 -10.95 9.68
C ASN A 79 6.30 -10.39 8.50
N VAL A 80 7.26 -9.53 8.81
CA VAL A 80 8.21 -9.04 7.81
C VAL A 80 9.17 -10.16 7.43
N GLN A 81 9.33 -10.40 6.15
CA GLN A 81 10.30 -11.37 5.64
C GLN A 81 11.09 -10.77 4.47
N ARG A 82 12.28 -11.34 4.23
CA ARG A 82 13.05 -11.03 3.04
C ARG A 82 12.38 -11.65 1.82
N ARG A 83 12.32 -10.91 0.73
CA ARG A 83 11.87 -11.49 -0.56
C ARG A 83 12.88 -12.50 -1.06
N GLY A 84 12.38 -13.52 -1.76
CA GLY A 84 13.25 -14.43 -2.50
C GLY A 84 14.10 -13.68 -3.55
N ASP A 85 15.25 -14.23 -3.92
CA ASP A 85 16.25 -13.56 -4.78
C ASP A 85 15.68 -13.08 -6.12
N GLY A 86 14.68 -13.76 -6.69
CA GLY A 86 13.98 -13.33 -7.90
C GLY A 86 12.89 -12.27 -7.67
N GLY A 87 12.56 -11.94 -6.43
CA GLY A 87 11.48 -11.03 -6.05
C GLY A 87 11.94 -9.63 -5.60
N VAL A 88 13.24 -9.42 -5.47
CA VAL A 88 13.81 -8.13 -5.05
C VAL A 88 13.55 -7.06 -6.11
N ASN A 89 13.00 -5.91 -5.67
CA ASN A 89 12.73 -4.78 -6.54
C ASN A 89 13.61 -3.57 -6.16
N PRO A 90 14.69 -3.28 -6.91
CA PRO A 90 15.61 -2.20 -6.59
C PRO A 90 14.99 -0.80 -6.71
N ASN A 91 13.85 -0.67 -7.39
CA ASN A 91 13.17 0.61 -7.56
C ASN A 91 12.29 1.01 -6.36
N LEU A 92 12.14 0.13 -5.38
CA LEU A 92 11.41 0.39 -4.15
C LEU A 92 12.33 0.43 -2.95
N LYS A 93 12.15 1.40 -2.06
CA LYS A 93 12.87 1.47 -0.78
C LYS A 93 12.69 0.19 0.05
N THR A 94 11.51 -0.42 -0.02
CA THR A 94 11.13 -1.67 0.66
C THR A 94 11.29 -2.90 -0.24
N GLY A 95 12.04 -2.78 -1.31
CA GLY A 95 12.09 -3.79 -2.37
C GLY A 95 12.72 -5.13 -1.99
N GLU A 96 13.46 -5.18 -0.88
CA GLU A 96 14.11 -6.40 -0.36
C GLU A 96 13.21 -7.18 0.60
N ILE A 97 12.13 -6.56 1.07
CA ILE A 97 11.23 -7.14 2.07
C ILE A 97 9.79 -7.22 1.58
N GLU A 98 9.03 -8.06 2.22
CA GLU A 98 7.58 -8.16 2.09
C GLU A 98 6.96 -8.54 3.43
N ILE A 99 5.65 -8.36 3.57
CA ILE A 99 4.91 -8.79 4.76
C ILE A 99 4.12 -10.03 4.39
N GLN A 100 4.38 -11.14 5.06
CA GLN A 100 3.50 -12.30 5.03
C GLN A 100 2.30 -12.03 5.94
N ALA A 101 1.14 -11.84 5.34
CA ALA A 101 -0.06 -11.47 6.06
C ALA A 101 -0.60 -12.65 6.88
N THR A 102 -0.87 -12.41 8.16
CA THR A 102 -1.58 -13.33 9.05
C THR A 102 -3.01 -12.89 9.30
N ALA A 103 -3.31 -11.61 9.09
CA ALA A 103 -4.66 -11.06 9.17
C ALA A 103 -4.81 -9.87 8.21
N LEU A 104 -5.98 -9.79 7.60
CA LEU A 104 -6.36 -8.74 6.66
C LEU A 104 -7.76 -8.25 7.01
N ARG A 105 -7.93 -6.93 7.09
CA ARG A 105 -9.24 -6.27 7.24
C ARG A 105 -9.45 -5.26 6.12
N ILE A 106 -10.65 -5.25 5.56
CA ILE A 106 -11.11 -4.25 4.60
C ILE A 106 -11.78 -3.14 5.38
N LEU A 107 -11.09 -2.03 5.60
CA LEU A 107 -11.58 -0.91 6.39
C LEU A 107 -12.59 -0.08 5.61
N ASN A 108 -12.33 0.12 4.32
CA ASN A 108 -13.25 0.81 3.44
C ASN A 108 -13.08 0.35 2.00
N GLN A 109 -14.17 0.31 1.28
CA GLN A 109 -14.20 0.05 -0.15
C GLN A 109 -14.12 1.37 -0.91
N ALA A 110 -13.61 1.32 -2.12
CA ALA A 110 -13.55 2.46 -3.03
C ALA A 110 -14.15 2.09 -4.38
N GLU A 111 -14.73 3.07 -5.03
CA GLU A 111 -15.04 2.96 -6.45
C GLU A 111 -13.75 2.96 -7.27
N THR A 112 -13.81 2.49 -8.51
CA THR A 112 -12.67 2.53 -9.42
C THR A 112 -12.24 3.97 -9.64
N PRO A 113 -10.98 4.32 -9.31
CA PRO A 113 -10.51 5.69 -9.47
C PRO A 113 -10.45 6.06 -10.96
N PRO A 114 -10.67 7.36 -11.31
CA PRO A 114 -10.66 7.82 -12.70
C PRO A 114 -9.27 7.79 -13.34
N PHE A 115 -8.21 7.67 -12.54
CA PHE A 115 -6.81 7.50 -12.95
C PHE A 115 -6.00 6.83 -11.85
N HIS A 116 -4.87 6.23 -12.22
CA HIS A 116 -3.96 5.60 -11.27
C HIS A 116 -3.17 6.64 -10.47
N ILE A 117 -2.95 6.38 -9.18
CA ILE A 117 -2.18 7.26 -8.29
C ILE A 117 -0.69 6.88 -8.39
N GLU A 118 -0.09 7.24 -9.52
CA GLU A 118 1.30 7.00 -9.86
C GLU A 118 1.93 8.28 -10.42
N ASN A 119 3.27 8.38 -10.44
CA ASN A 119 3.94 9.57 -10.99
C ASN A 119 3.68 9.73 -12.49
N GLU A 120 3.80 8.63 -13.23
CA GLU A 120 3.47 8.53 -14.64
C GLU A 120 1.95 8.30 -14.80
N VAL A 121 1.18 9.37 -14.87
CA VAL A 121 -0.26 9.30 -15.08
C VAL A 121 -0.66 9.93 -16.40
N ASN A 122 -1.34 9.16 -17.24
CA ASN A 122 -1.83 9.61 -18.55
C ASN A 122 -3.26 10.18 -18.44
N ALA A 123 -3.49 11.05 -17.47
CA ALA A 123 -4.77 11.73 -17.26
C ALA A 123 -4.65 13.22 -17.60
N LYS A 124 -5.65 13.76 -18.34
CA LYS A 124 -5.73 15.18 -18.65
C LYS A 124 -5.80 16.02 -17.37
N GLU A 125 -5.31 17.26 -17.44
CA GLU A 125 -5.26 18.16 -16.30
C GLU A 125 -6.64 18.44 -15.71
N ASP A 126 -7.64 18.63 -16.53
CA ASP A 126 -9.04 18.86 -16.10
C ASP A 126 -9.54 17.72 -15.19
N LEU A 127 -9.26 16.47 -15.55
CA LEU A 127 -9.64 15.31 -14.76
C LEU A 127 -8.89 15.27 -13.42
N ARG A 128 -7.60 15.59 -13.43
CA ARG A 128 -6.78 15.65 -12.21
C ARG A 128 -7.20 16.80 -11.30
N LEU A 129 -7.61 17.94 -11.84
CA LEU A 129 -8.15 19.07 -11.08
C LEU A 129 -9.52 18.72 -10.47
N LYS A 130 -10.40 18.06 -11.22
CA LYS A 130 -11.70 17.59 -10.72
C LYS A 130 -11.55 16.62 -9.54
N TYR A 131 -10.59 15.69 -9.62
CA TYR A 131 -10.29 14.72 -8.57
C TYR A 131 -8.99 15.07 -7.83
N ARG A 132 -8.84 16.32 -7.44
CA ARG A 132 -7.63 16.87 -6.85
C ARG A 132 -7.15 16.09 -5.63
N TYR A 133 -8.06 15.61 -4.81
CA TYR A 133 -7.76 14.81 -3.62
C TYR A 133 -7.06 13.47 -3.95
N LEU A 134 -7.29 12.89 -5.12
CA LEU A 134 -6.57 11.73 -5.62
C LEU A 134 -5.21 12.13 -6.20
N ASP A 135 -5.18 13.18 -6.99
CA ASP A 135 -3.95 13.68 -7.61
C ASP A 135 -2.90 14.07 -6.56
N LEU A 136 -3.32 14.68 -5.45
CA LEU A 136 -2.44 15.03 -4.33
C LEU A 136 -1.84 13.83 -3.59
N ARG A 137 -2.32 12.61 -3.81
CA ARG A 137 -1.70 11.38 -3.28
C ARG A 137 -0.53 10.89 -4.12
N ARG A 138 -0.30 11.45 -5.31
CA ARG A 138 0.84 11.10 -6.14
C ARG A 138 2.14 11.52 -5.46
N PRO A 139 3.19 10.67 -5.45
CA PRO A 139 4.43 10.96 -4.71
C PRO A 139 5.08 12.28 -5.08
N VAL A 140 5.08 12.66 -6.37
CA VAL A 140 5.66 13.92 -6.85
C VAL A 140 4.94 15.14 -6.25
N LEU A 141 3.60 15.12 -6.18
CA LEU A 141 2.83 16.23 -5.61
C LEU A 141 2.94 16.27 -4.09
N GLN A 142 2.97 15.13 -3.42
CA GLN A 142 3.23 15.08 -1.98
C GLN A 142 4.60 15.69 -1.65
N LYS A 143 5.65 15.33 -2.39
CA LYS A 143 6.99 15.90 -2.22
C LYS A 143 6.97 17.43 -2.36
N ASN A 144 6.25 17.95 -3.35
CA ASN A 144 6.12 19.39 -3.57
C ASN A 144 5.41 20.09 -2.39
N LEU A 145 4.34 19.49 -1.88
CA LEU A 145 3.61 20.03 -0.72
C LEU A 145 4.48 20.02 0.55
N PHE A 146 5.20 18.94 0.80
CA PHE A 146 6.14 18.88 1.93
C PHE A 146 7.27 19.89 1.80
N LEU A 147 7.83 20.07 0.60
CA LEU A 147 8.85 21.08 0.35
C LEU A 147 8.30 22.49 0.62
N ARG A 148 7.13 22.79 0.07
CA ARG A 148 6.45 24.07 0.30
C ARG A 148 6.25 24.35 1.79
N HIS A 149 5.74 23.37 2.53
CA HIS A 149 5.55 23.49 3.98
C HIS A 149 6.86 23.80 4.71
N LYS A 150 7.94 23.07 4.41
CA LYS A 150 9.26 23.31 5.01
C LYS A 150 9.84 24.70 4.73
N VAL A 151 9.55 25.26 3.56
CA VAL A 151 10.05 26.59 3.19
C VAL A 151 9.26 27.69 3.86
N THR A 152 7.97 27.45 4.14
CA THR A 152 7.07 28.48 4.74
C THR A 152 6.97 28.42 6.27
N THR A 153 7.50 27.39 6.88
CA THR A 153 7.57 27.21 8.36
C THR A 153 9.00 27.17 8.85
#